data_154b7f2e08d8ba4b77d710b50f5159ff
#
_entry.id   154b7f2e08d8ba4b77d710b50f5159ff
#
_cell.length_a   1.000
_cell.length_b   1.000
_cell.length_c   1.000
_cell.angle_alpha   90.00
_cell.angle_beta   90.00
_cell.angle_gamma   90.00
#
_symmetry.space_group_name_H-M   'P 1'
#
loop_
_entity.id
_entity.type
_entity.pdbx_description
1 polymer ?
#
loop_
_entity_poly.entity_id
_entity_poly.type
_entity_poly.pdbx_seq_one_letter_code
_entity_poly.pdbx_strand_id
1 'polypeptide(L)'
;QAAKTLKNFSTWAARCAERKKLMQRKTHFDNVPIKPQRVYEEMNAAFGRDTVYVSTIGLSQIAGAQFLHVYGPRQWINCGQAGPLGWTIPAALGVAAADPTRTVVGLSGDYDFQFLVEELAVGAQFRIPYVQVLVNNSYLGLIRQSQRGFDMDYCVQLAFENQNVDDPTLKGYGVDHQAVVEGLGCKALRVTDPAKIQSALREAQAMARQYSVPVVVEVILEKVTNIA
;
A
#
# COMPACT_ATOMS: atom_id res chain seq x y z
N GLN A 1 37.28 22.43 9.81
CA GLN A 1 35.89 22.02 10.17
C GLN A 1 35.98 21.14 11.39
N ALA A 2 35.51 21.62 12.56
CA ALA A 2 35.46 20.83 13.78
C ALA A 2 34.51 19.63 13.54
N ALA A 3 35.04 18.41 13.70
CA ALA A 3 34.22 17.20 13.68
C ALA A 3 33.17 17.35 14.78
N LYS A 4 31.89 17.53 14.38
CA LYS A 4 30.75 17.50 15.32
C LYS A 4 30.77 16.13 15.97
N THR A 5 31.08 16.05 17.24
CA THR A 5 31.00 14.83 18.03
C THR A 5 29.51 14.41 18.02
N LEU A 6 29.22 13.33 17.33
CA LEU A 6 27.85 12.78 17.30
C LEU A 6 27.45 12.37 18.73
N LYS A 7 26.30 12.87 19.18
CA LYS A 7 25.77 12.47 20.50
C LYS A 7 25.53 10.95 20.51
N ASN A 8 25.93 10.32 21.61
CA ASN A 8 25.64 8.90 21.80
C ASN A 8 24.16 8.72 22.21
N PHE A 9 23.38 8.10 21.34
CA PHE A 9 21.96 7.81 21.56
C PHE A 9 21.67 6.34 21.94
N SER A 10 22.70 5.56 22.32
CA SER A 10 22.56 4.12 22.58
C SER A 10 21.50 3.81 23.63
N THR A 11 21.45 4.55 24.74
CA THR A 11 20.45 4.39 25.81
C THR A 11 19.04 4.68 25.30
N TRP A 12 18.87 5.71 24.48
CA TRP A 12 17.57 6.03 23.87
C TRP A 12 17.13 4.96 22.88
N ALA A 13 18.05 4.49 22.03
CA ALA A 13 17.78 3.43 21.08
C ALA A 13 17.38 2.12 21.79
N ALA A 14 18.04 1.75 22.90
CA ALA A 14 17.71 0.61 23.71
C ALA A 14 16.28 0.73 24.29
N ARG A 15 15.90 1.90 24.83
CA ARG A 15 14.53 2.15 25.34
C ARG A 15 13.47 2.08 24.23
N CYS A 16 13.79 2.59 23.03
CA CYS A 16 12.89 2.49 21.89
C CYS A 16 12.69 1.02 21.46
N ALA A 17 13.77 0.24 21.42
CA ALA A 17 13.71 -1.18 21.08
C ALA A 17 12.89 -1.98 22.10
N GLU A 18 13.08 -1.72 23.40
CA GLU A 18 12.30 -2.33 24.48
C GLU A 18 10.81 -1.99 24.34
N ARG A 19 10.46 -0.69 24.19
CA ARG A 19 9.07 -0.26 24.00
C ARG A 19 8.44 -0.88 22.76
N LYS A 20 9.16 -0.93 21.65
CA LYS A 20 8.67 -1.57 20.42
C LYS A 20 8.33 -3.03 20.66
N LYS A 21 9.11 -3.74 21.44
CA LYS A 21 8.86 -5.14 21.82
C LYS A 21 7.66 -5.29 22.75
N LEU A 22 7.54 -4.44 23.76
CA LEU A 22 6.45 -4.48 24.75
C LEU A 22 5.09 -4.06 24.17
N MET A 23 5.11 -3.13 23.19
CA MET A 23 3.91 -2.55 22.57
C MET A 23 3.67 -3.09 21.15
N GLN A 24 4.14 -4.28 20.87
CA GLN A 24 3.99 -4.88 19.55
C GLN A 24 2.50 -5.12 19.25
N ARG A 25 2.04 -4.58 18.13
CA ARG A 25 0.68 -4.81 17.65
C ARG A 25 0.58 -6.17 16.96
N LYS A 26 -0.58 -6.79 17.08
CA LYS A 26 -0.87 -8.02 16.33
C LYS A 26 -1.01 -7.67 14.84
N THR A 27 -0.28 -8.38 14.00
CA THR A 27 -0.31 -8.24 12.53
C THR A 27 -0.76 -9.52 11.84
N HIS A 28 -0.49 -10.67 12.45
CA HIS A 28 -0.85 -11.96 11.89
C HIS A 28 -2.34 -12.29 12.10
N PHE A 29 -3.07 -12.29 10.98
CA PHE A 29 -4.50 -12.63 10.92
C PHE A 29 -4.76 -13.50 9.69
N ASP A 30 -5.50 -14.60 9.88
CA ASP A 30 -5.88 -15.53 8.81
C ASP A 30 -7.35 -15.37 8.39
N ASN A 31 -7.94 -14.21 8.70
CA ASN A 31 -9.33 -13.90 8.37
C ASN A 31 -9.54 -13.76 6.86
N VAL A 32 -10.71 -14.20 6.41
CA VAL A 32 -11.25 -13.91 5.07
C VAL A 32 -12.63 -13.28 5.28
N PRO A 33 -12.87 -12.07 4.75
CA PRO A 33 -11.95 -11.19 4.01
C PRO A 33 -10.72 -10.79 4.81
N ILE A 34 -9.64 -10.43 4.10
CA ILE A 34 -8.31 -10.18 4.67
C ILE A 34 -8.33 -8.95 5.58
N LYS A 35 -7.69 -9.05 6.74
CA LYS A 35 -7.41 -7.89 7.59
C LYS A 35 -6.20 -7.11 7.09
N PRO A 36 -6.26 -5.77 7.01
CA PRO A 36 -5.18 -4.97 6.43
C PRO A 36 -3.83 -5.14 7.14
N GLN A 37 -3.80 -5.40 8.45
CA GLN A 37 -2.57 -5.62 9.19
C GLN A 37 -1.72 -6.77 8.61
N ARG A 38 -2.39 -7.84 8.12
CA ARG A 38 -1.72 -8.99 7.50
C ARG A 38 -0.98 -8.58 6.23
N VAL A 39 -1.51 -7.64 5.45
CA VAL A 39 -0.85 -7.17 4.22
C VAL A 39 0.51 -6.56 4.54
N TYR A 40 0.60 -5.71 5.56
CA TYR A 40 1.86 -5.04 5.94
C TYR A 40 2.88 -6.02 6.54
N GLU A 41 2.42 -7.04 7.27
CA GLU A 41 3.28 -8.13 7.73
C GLU A 41 3.94 -8.84 6.54
N GLU A 42 3.13 -9.22 5.54
CA GLU A 42 3.62 -9.92 4.37
C GLU A 42 4.47 -9.02 3.45
N MET A 43 4.18 -7.72 3.39
CA MET A 43 5.05 -6.75 2.71
C MET A 43 6.45 -6.69 3.35
N ASN A 44 6.53 -6.65 4.68
CA ASN A 44 7.81 -6.69 5.39
C ASN A 44 8.60 -7.97 5.16
N ALA A 45 7.91 -9.09 4.95
CA ALA A 45 8.53 -10.39 4.67
C ALA A 45 8.91 -10.60 3.20
N ALA A 46 8.18 -9.94 2.28
CA ALA A 46 8.39 -10.08 0.84
C ALA A 46 9.50 -9.15 0.32
N PHE A 47 9.55 -7.91 0.80
CA PHE A 47 10.42 -6.86 0.27
C PHE A 47 11.71 -6.70 1.07
N GLY A 48 12.80 -6.34 0.38
CA GLY A 48 14.12 -6.15 0.97
C GLY A 48 14.25 -4.88 1.81
N ARG A 49 15.36 -4.78 2.56
CA ARG A 49 15.64 -3.67 3.49
C ARG A 49 15.91 -2.32 2.80
N ASP A 50 16.18 -2.31 1.52
CA ASP A 50 16.46 -1.13 0.68
C ASP A 50 15.25 -0.68 -0.15
N THR A 51 14.09 -1.30 0.07
CA THR A 51 12.84 -0.95 -0.59
C THR A 51 12.43 0.49 -0.28
N VAL A 52 11.95 1.18 -1.31
CA VAL A 52 11.32 2.50 -1.21
C VAL A 52 9.81 2.33 -1.26
N TYR A 53 9.13 2.77 -0.24
CA TYR A 53 7.67 2.82 -0.18
C TYR A 53 7.17 4.23 -0.53
N VAL A 54 6.17 4.30 -1.40
CA VAL A 54 5.53 5.55 -1.83
C VAL A 54 4.05 5.46 -1.50
N SER A 55 3.53 6.43 -0.75
CA SER A 55 2.11 6.45 -0.36
C SER A 55 1.64 7.87 -0.06
N THR A 56 0.39 8.19 -0.32
CA THR A 56 -0.12 9.55 -0.13
C THR A 56 -0.99 9.72 1.10
N ILE A 57 -2.17 9.13 1.13
CA ILE A 57 -3.19 9.37 2.18
C ILE A 57 -4.08 8.15 2.42
N GLY A 58 -4.91 8.22 3.43
CA GLY A 58 -5.92 7.23 3.78
C GLY A 58 -5.45 6.24 4.83
N LEU A 59 -6.30 5.26 5.14
CA LEU A 59 -5.96 4.21 6.10
C LEU A 59 -4.74 3.39 5.65
N SER A 60 -4.55 3.22 4.34
CA SER A 60 -3.38 2.55 3.75
C SER A 60 -2.08 3.25 4.14
N GLN A 61 -2.02 4.58 3.99
CA GLN A 61 -0.84 5.37 4.35
C GLN A 61 -0.60 5.38 5.87
N ILE A 62 -1.65 5.59 6.67
CA ILE A 62 -1.55 5.59 8.13
C ILE A 62 -1.06 4.23 8.64
N ALA A 63 -1.62 3.14 8.14
CA ALA A 63 -1.21 1.79 8.49
C ALA A 63 0.21 1.47 7.95
N GLY A 64 0.53 1.87 6.73
CA GLY A 64 1.87 1.73 6.16
C GLY A 64 2.93 2.40 7.04
N ALA A 65 2.68 3.64 7.48
CA ALA A 65 3.58 4.37 8.38
C ALA A 65 3.75 3.71 9.76
N GLN A 66 2.75 2.94 10.21
CA GLN A 66 2.80 2.25 11.51
C GLN A 66 3.44 0.86 11.44
N PHE A 67 3.22 0.12 10.35
CA PHE A 67 3.54 -1.30 10.28
C PHE A 67 4.72 -1.63 9.35
N LEU A 68 4.99 -0.82 8.32
CA LEU A 68 6.12 -1.07 7.42
C LEU A 68 7.45 -0.75 8.08
N HIS A 69 8.45 -1.56 7.79
CA HIS A 69 9.79 -1.37 8.29
C HIS A 69 10.62 -0.53 7.33
N VAL A 70 11.11 0.60 7.83
CA VAL A 70 11.98 1.55 7.11
C VAL A 70 13.33 1.55 7.78
N TYR A 71 14.41 1.39 7.02
CA TYR A 71 15.78 1.18 7.53
C TYR A 71 16.76 2.28 7.17
N GLY A 72 16.38 3.16 6.26
CA GLY A 72 17.25 4.23 5.79
C GLY A 72 16.47 5.49 5.36
N PRO A 73 17.19 6.58 5.13
CA PRO A 73 16.57 7.83 4.67
C PRO A 73 15.95 7.65 3.28
N ARG A 74 14.86 8.36 3.04
CA ARG A 74 14.11 8.37 1.76
C ARG A 74 13.61 6.99 1.32
N GLN A 75 13.36 6.09 2.26
CA GLN A 75 12.67 4.82 2.01
C GLN A 75 11.16 4.90 2.24
N TRP A 76 10.68 5.97 2.85
CA TRP A 76 9.27 6.31 2.95
C TRP A 76 9.07 7.68 2.33
N ILE A 77 8.37 7.71 1.21
CA ILE A 77 8.09 8.93 0.44
C ILE A 77 6.60 9.21 0.49
N ASN A 78 6.27 10.40 0.94
CA ASN A 78 4.91 10.85 1.15
C ASN A 78 4.77 12.30 0.67
N CYS A 79 3.58 12.68 0.20
CA CYS A 79 3.29 14.01 -0.35
C CYS A 79 3.16 15.13 0.71
N GLY A 80 3.42 14.87 1.98
CA GLY A 80 3.31 15.85 3.06
C GLY A 80 1.87 16.07 3.54
N GLN A 81 1.52 17.31 3.86
CA GLN A 81 0.25 17.64 4.52
C GLN A 81 -0.97 17.61 3.59
N ALA A 82 -0.81 17.92 2.32
CA ALA A 82 -1.94 18.07 1.39
C ALA A 82 -2.65 16.73 1.14
N GLY A 83 -1.90 15.63 1.07
CA GLY A 83 -2.43 14.28 0.90
C GLY A 83 -3.37 14.12 -0.30
N PRO A 84 -3.00 14.58 -1.52
CA PRO A 84 -3.90 14.48 -2.67
C PRO A 84 -4.09 13.04 -3.09
N LEU A 85 -5.33 12.63 -3.38
CA LEU A 85 -5.63 11.34 -3.99
C LEU A 85 -5.02 11.28 -5.41
N GLY A 86 -4.58 10.08 -5.82
CA GLY A 86 -3.96 9.83 -7.11
C GLY A 86 -2.45 10.04 -7.16
N TRP A 87 -1.85 10.70 -6.16
CA TRP A 87 -0.43 11.03 -6.16
C TRP A 87 0.50 9.80 -6.11
N THR A 88 0.06 8.70 -5.54
CA THR A 88 0.92 7.52 -5.31
C THR A 88 1.48 6.94 -6.60
N ILE A 89 0.67 6.79 -7.65
CA ILE A 89 1.10 6.17 -8.92
C ILE A 89 2.18 7.01 -9.62
N PRO A 90 1.93 8.30 -9.97
CA PRO A 90 2.93 9.10 -10.66
C PRO A 90 4.20 9.31 -9.82
N ALA A 91 4.08 9.42 -8.49
CA ALA A 91 5.24 9.52 -7.62
C ALA A 91 6.07 8.23 -7.60
N ALA A 92 5.44 7.05 -7.56
CA ALA A 92 6.14 5.77 -7.63
C ALA A 92 6.86 5.60 -8.97
N LEU A 93 6.23 5.99 -10.07
CA LEU A 93 6.87 6.03 -11.40
C LEU A 93 8.08 6.95 -11.41
N GLY A 94 7.96 8.16 -10.84
CA GLY A 94 9.07 9.11 -10.74
C GLY A 94 10.24 8.57 -9.92
N VAL A 95 9.96 7.90 -8.79
CA VAL A 95 11.01 7.27 -7.96
C VAL A 95 11.68 6.12 -8.69
N ALA A 96 10.91 5.25 -9.35
CA ALA A 96 11.43 4.12 -10.11
C ALA A 96 12.26 4.55 -11.32
N ALA A 97 11.86 5.63 -12.00
CA ALA A 97 12.60 6.21 -13.11
C ALA A 97 13.93 6.86 -12.64
N ALA A 98 13.91 7.50 -11.46
CA ALA A 98 15.09 8.17 -10.91
C ALA A 98 16.17 7.18 -10.44
N ASP A 99 15.78 6.01 -9.94
CA ASP A 99 16.72 4.96 -9.50
C ASP A 99 16.18 3.57 -9.86
N PRO A 100 16.45 3.10 -11.10
CA PRO A 100 15.98 1.79 -11.57
C PRO A 100 16.59 0.59 -10.83
N THR A 101 17.60 0.81 -9.99
CA THR A 101 18.26 -0.29 -9.25
C THR A 101 17.51 -0.65 -7.97
N ARG A 102 16.68 0.23 -7.47
CA ARG A 102 15.93 0.04 -6.23
C ARG A 102 14.58 -0.64 -6.45
N THR A 103 14.17 -1.40 -5.47
CA THR A 103 12.78 -1.88 -5.42
C THR A 103 11.88 -0.73 -4.95
N VAL A 104 10.94 -0.33 -5.81
CA VAL A 104 9.93 0.68 -5.50
C VAL A 104 8.58 0.00 -5.32
N VAL A 105 7.88 0.35 -4.24
CA VAL A 105 6.56 -0.16 -3.91
C VAL A 105 5.61 1.01 -3.64
N GLY A 106 4.66 1.21 -4.52
CA GLY A 106 3.51 2.09 -4.29
C GLY A 106 2.51 1.40 -3.36
N LEU A 107 1.96 2.12 -2.40
CA LEU A 107 0.94 1.62 -1.49
C LEU A 107 -0.26 2.58 -1.51
N SER A 108 -1.41 2.11 -1.96
CA SER A 108 -2.64 2.91 -2.06
C SER A 108 -3.88 2.14 -1.63
N GLY A 109 -4.87 2.86 -1.15
CA GLY A 109 -6.25 2.39 -1.13
C GLY A 109 -6.88 2.50 -2.52
N ASP A 110 -8.07 1.93 -2.66
CA ASP A 110 -8.83 1.91 -3.92
C ASP A 110 -9.16 3.31 -4.44
N TYR A 111 -9.57 4.24 -3.60
CA TYR A 111 -9.86 5.62 -3.99
C TYR A 111 -8.61 6.36 -4.47
N ASP A 112 -7.49 6.27 -3.75
CA ASP A 112 -6.23 6.87 -4.18
C ASP A 112 -5.80 6.30 -5.54
N PHE A 113 -5.90 5.00 -5.70
CA PHE A 113 -5.52 4.29 -6.91
C PHE A 113 -6.34 4.74 -8.13
N GLN A 114 -7.66 4.90 -7.97
CA GLN A 114 -8.57 5.22 -9.07
C GLN A 114 -8.40 6.65 -9.60
N PHE A 115 -7.93 7.61 -8.80
CA PHE A 115 -7.87 9.02 -9.18
C PHE A 115 -6.89 9.32 -10.34
N LEU A 116 -5.80 8.59 -10.47
CA LEU A 116 -4.82 8.73 -11.56
C LEU A 116 -4.37 7.35 -12.05
N VAL A 117 -5.29 6.39 -12.14
CA VAL A 117 -4.98 5.02 -12.58
C VAL A 117 -4.41 4.98 -13.99
N GLU A 118 -4.80 5.94 -14.86
CA GLU A 118 -4.32 6.08 -16.23
C GLU A 118 -2.81 6.32 -16.32
N GLU A 119 -2.18 6.86 -15.28
CA GLU A 119 -0.73 7.04 -15.22
C GLU A 119 0.06 5.72 -15.28
N LEU A 120 -0.58 4.60 -14.99
CA LEU A 120 0.02 3.27 -15.22
C LEU A 120 0.41 3.05 -16.68
N ALA A 121 -0.34 3.63 -17.64
CA ALA A 121 -0.01 3.55 -19.06
C ALA A 121 1.33 4.24 -19.37
N VAL A 122 1.68 5.30 -18.65
CA VAL A 122 3.01 5.95 -18.75
C VAL A 122 4.09 4.96 -18.31
N GLY A 123 3.87 4.23 -17.21
CA GLY A 123 4.78 3.19 -16.74
C GLY A 123 4.97 2.06 -17.75
N ALA A 124 3.91 1.64 -18.42
CA ALA A 124 3.98 0.63 -19.49
C ALA A 124 4.71 1.18 -20.72
N GLN A 125 4.39 2.38 -21.16
CA GLN A 125 5.00 3.03 -22.34
C GLN A 125 6.50 3.23 -22.20
N PHE A 126 6.94 3.72 -21.03
CA PHE A 126 8.35 4.05 -20.77
C PHE A 126 9.12 2.93 -20.09
N ARG A 127 8.51 1.76 -19.92
CA ARG A 127 9.14 0.59 -19.31
C ARG A 127 9.70 0.88 -17.91
N ILE A 128 8.86 1.44 -17.04
CA ILE A 128 9.22 1.80 -15.67
C ILE A 128 8.64 0.73 -14.72
N PRO A 129 9.41 -0.33 -14.37
CA PRO A 129 8.92 -1.40 -13.52
C PRO A 129 8.84 -0.94 -12.05
N TYR A 130 7.71 -1.19 -11.40
CA TYR A 130 7.56 -1.11 -9.95
C TYR A 130 6.38 -1.99 -9.51
N VAL A 131 6.24 -2.23 -8.21
CA VAL A 131 5.10 -2.96 -7.66
C VAL A 131 4.14 -1.98 -7.00
N GLN A 132 2.88 -2.02 -7.40
CA GLN A 132 1.80 -1.29 -6.74
C GLN A 132 1.01 -2.25 -5.86
N VAL A 133 1.00 -2.03 -4.55
CA VAL A 133 0.12 -2.74 -3.63
C VAL A 133 -1.14 -1.92 -3.45
N LEU A 134 -2.25 -2.47 -3.94
CA LEU A 134 -3.58 -1.90 -3.85
C LEU A 134 -4.36 -2.63 -2.75
N VAL A 135 -4.61 -1.94 -1.64
CA VAL A 135 -5.46 -2.45 -0.56
C VAL A 135 -6.90 -2.00 -0.79
N ASN A 136 -7.71 -2.92 -1.30
CA ASN A 136 -9.07 -2.65 -1.73
C ASN A 136 -10.09 -3.11 -0.69
N ASN A 137 -10.74 -2.16 -0.03
CA ASN A 137 -11.89 -2.43 0.84
C ASN A 137 -13.21 -1.88 0.26
N SER A 138 -13.19 -1.21 -0.89
CA SER A 138 -14.36 -0.56 -1.53
C SER A 138 -15.17 0.30 -0.55
N TYR A 139 -14.45 1.01 0.33
CA TYR A 139 -15.09 1.73 1.42
C TYR A 139 -14.26 2.94 1.87
N LEU A 140 -14.91 4.06 2.13
CA LEU A 140 -14.25 5.26 2.66
C LEU A 140 -13.94 5.12 4.17
N GLY A 141 -13.03 4.20 4.49
CA GLY A 141 -12.75 3.76 5.85
C GLY A 141 -12.23 4.86 6.78
N LEU A 142 -11.38 5.77 6.27
CA LEU A 142 -10.87 6.89 7.07
C LEU A 142 -11.97 7.89 7.41
N ILE A 143 -12.88 8.17 6.46
CA ILE A 143 -14.03 9.04 6.70
C ILE A 143 -14.94 8.43 7.79
N ARG A 144 -15.22 7.12 7.68
CA ARG A 144 -16.00 6.40 8.68
C ARG A 144 -15.37 6.46 10.08
N GLN A 145 -14.05 6.23 10.15
CA GLN A 145 -13.33 6.30 11.42
C GLN A 145 -13.39 7.70 12.03
N SER A 146 -13.25 8.74 11.21
CA SER A 146 -13.37 10.13 11.66
C SER A 146 -14.78 10.45 12.17
N GLN A 147 -15.80 10.06 11.43
CA GLN A 147 -17.20 10.28 11.84
C GLN A 147 -17.50 9.62 13.20
N ARG A 148 -17.07 8.39 13.40
CA ARG A 148 -17.22 7.72 14.70
C ARG A 148 -16.47 8.41 15.82
N GLY A 149 -15.28 8.95 15.54
CA GLY A 149 -14.49 9.72 16.51
C GLY A 149 -15.15 11.03 16.98
N PHE A 150 -16.11 11.54 16.19
CA PHE A 150 -16.90 12.72 16.52
C PHE A 150 -18.35 12.39 16.88
N ASP A 151 -18.66 11.13 17.23
CA ASP A 151 -20.02 10.64 17.52
C ASP A 151 -21.05 10.93 16.40
N MET A 152 -20.56 11.02 15.16
CA MET A 152 -21.37 11.23 13.97
C MET A 152 -21.66 9.88 13.32
N ASP A 153 -22.80 9.27 13.61
CA ASP A 153 -23.14 7.93 13.14
C ASP A 153 -24.14 7.89 11.96
N TYR A 154 -24.20 8.95 11.20
CA TYR A 154 -25.02 9.03 9.98
C TYR A 154 -24.20 8.94 8.71
N CYS A 155 -23.39 7.90 8.58
CA CYS A 155 -22.49 7.73 7.45
C CYS A 155 -23.28 7.55 6.15
N VAL A 156 -23.23 8.55 5.29
CA VAL A 156 -23.89 8.52 4.00
C VAL A 156 -22.95 7.95 2.94
N GLN A 157 -23.38 6.90 2.27
CA GLN A 157 -22.75 6.35 1.06
C GLN A 157 -21.21 6.23 1.14
N LEU A 158 -20.72 5.50 2.12
CA LEU A 158 -19.29 5.25 2.28
C LEU A 158 -18.81 4.01 1.53
N ALA A 159 -19.70 3.07 1.25
CA ALA A 159 -19.42 1.90 0.44
C ALA A 159 -19.80 2.16 -1.02
N PHE A 160 -19.07 1.55 -1.94
CA PHE A 160 -19.42 1.52 -3.35
C PHE A 160 -19.31 0.09 -3.89
N GLU A 161 -20.34 -0.29 -4.64
CA GLU A 161 -20.49 -1.61 -5.23
C GLU A 161 -20.90 -1.46 -6.68
N ASN A 162 -20.44 -2.37 -7.52
CA ASN A 162 -20.83 -2.44 -8.91
C ASN A 162 -21.54 -3.77 -9.16
N GLN A 163 -22.83 -3.70 -9.47
CA GLN A 163 -23.65 -4.89 -9.75
C GLN A 163 -23.35 -5.52 -11.12
N ASN A 164 -22.62 -4.81 -11.98
CA ASN A 164 -22.27 -5.28 -13.32
C ASN A 164 -20.89 -5.98 -13.37
N VAL A 165 -20.19 -6.11 -12.24
CA VAL A 165 -18.95 -6.90 -12.16
C VAL A 165 -19.32 -8.36 -11.91
N ASP A 166 -19.12 -9.20 -12.91
CA ASP A 166 -19.45 -10.64 -12.87
C ASP A 166 -18.23 -11.49 -12.43
N ASP A 167 -17.55 -11.06 -11.37
CA ASP A 167 -16.44 -11.79 -10.75
C ASP A 167 -16.84 -12.14 -9.31
N PRO A 168 -16.95 -13.43 -8.95
CA PRO A 168 -17.31 -13.84 -7.60
C PRO A 168 -16.37 -13.30 -6.50
N THR A 169 -15.10 -13.04 -6.83
CA THR A 169 -14.10 -12.50 -5.89
C THR A 169 -14.32 -11.01 -5.60
N LEU A 170 -15.08 -10.33 -6.45
CA LEU A 170 -15.43 -8.91 -6.35
C LEU A 170 -16.89 -8.68 -5.91
N LYS A 171 -17.59 -9.71 -5.51
CA LYS A 171 -18.97 -9.55 -5.04
C LYS A 171 -19.03 -8.55 -3.89
N GLY A 172 -19.75 -7.45 -4.12
CA GLY A 172 -19.87 -6.33 -3.18
C GLY A 172 -18.71 -5.33 -3.24
N TYR A 173 -17.79 -5.41 -4.21
CA TYR A 173 -16.73 -4.45 -4.49
C TYR A 173 -17.00 -3.65 -5.77
N GLY A 174 -16.44 -2.42 -5.86
CA GLY A 174 -16.92 -1.46 -6.84
C GLY A 174 -16.29 -1.55 -8.22
N VAL A 175 -15.04 -1.95 -8.32
CA VAL A 175 -14.24 -1.87 -9.56
C VAL A 175 -13.43 -3.14 -9.76
N ASP A 176 -13.42 -3.65 -10.98
CA ASP A 176 -12.45 -4.65 -11.41
C ASP A 176 -11.12 -3.96 -11.79
N HIS A 177 -10.29 -3.71 -10.77
CA HIS A 177 -9.01 -3.04 -10.97
C HIS A 177 -8.04 -3.89 -11.80
N GLN A 178 -8.12 -5.22 -11.73
CA GLN A 178 -7.28 -6.09 -12.55
C GLN A 178 -7.54 -5.85 -14.03
N ALA A 179 -8.80 -5.86 -14.46
CA ALA A 179 -9.16 -5.59 -15.84
C ALA A 179 -8.71 -4.19 -16.30
N VAL A 180 -8.87 -3.17 -15.43
CA VAL A 180 -8.41 -1.80 -15.73
C VAL A 180 -6.89 -1.75 -15.93
N VAL A 181 -6.12 -2.36 -15.03
CA VAL A 181 -4.65 -2.38 -15.08
C VAL A 181 -4.15 -3.10 -16.34
N GLU A 182 -4.73 -4.22 -16.67
CA GLU A 182 -4.37 -5.00 -17.87
C GLU A 182 -4.71 -4.23 -19.15
N GLY A 183 -5.85 -3.53 -19.17
CA GLY A 183 -6.24 -2.64 -20.27
C GLY A 183 -5.28 -1.48 -20.50
N LEU A 184 -4.55 -1.04 -19.47
CA LEU A 184 -3.50 -0.01 -19.56
C LEU A 184 -2.12 -0.56 -19.95
N GLY A 185 -2.00 -1.86 -20.27
CA GLY A 185 -0.74 -2.49 -20.69
C GLY A 185 0.16 -2.94 -19.53
N CYS A 186 -0.32 -2.90 -18.32
CA CYS A 186 0.37 -3.36 -17.12
C CYS A 186 -0.01 -4.81 -16.77
N LYS A 187 0.47 -5.33 -15.64
CA LYS A 187 0.12 -6.65 -15.13
C LYS A 187 -0.56 -6.53 -13.78
N ALA A 188 -1.45 -7.46 -13.47
CA ALA A 188 -2.15 -7.47 -12.19
C ALA A 188 -2.27 -8.87 -11.60
N LEU A 189 -2.30 -8.93 -10.28
CA LEU A 189 -2.60 -10.11 -9.48
C LEU A 189 -3.67 -9.72 -8.45
N ARG A 190 -4.66 -10.61 -8.22
CA ARG A 190 -5.67 -10.40 -7.18
C ARG A 190 -5.52 -11.44 -6.08
N VAL A 191 -5.58 -11.00 -4.83
CA VAL A 191 -5.40 -11.83 -3.65
C VAL A 191 -6.61 -11.70 -2.72
N THR A 192 -7.24 -12.84 -2.44
CA THR A 192 -8.38 -12.97 -1.52
C THR A 192 -8.07 -13.90 -0.34
N ASP A 193 -6.93 -14.58 -0.38
CA ASP A 193 -6.45 -15.50 0.65
C ASP A 193 -5.21 -14.92 1.34
N PRO A 194 -5.22 -14.70 2.66
CA PRO A 194 -4.08 -14.14 3.38
C PRO A 194 -2.79 -14.96 3.23
N ALA A 195 -2.88 -16.27 3.06
CA ALA A 195 -1.72 -17.14 2.86
C ALA A 195 -1.02 -16.94 1.51
N LYS A 196 -1.67 -16.29 0.56
CA LYS A 196 -1.15 -16.03 -0.79
C LYS A 196 -0.50 -14.65 -0.96
N ILE A 197 -0.63 -13.75 0.01
CA ILE A 197 -0.15 -12.37 -0.12
C ILE A 197 1.35 -12.36 -0.40
N GLN A 198 2.17 -13.03 0.41
CA GLN A 198 3.63 -13.00 0.26
C GLN A 198 4.10 -13.53 -1.09
N SER A 199 3.53 -14.66 -1.53
CA SER A 199 3.88 -15.26 -2.83
C SER A 199 3.50 -14.33 -3.98
N ALA A 200 2.32 -13.71 -3.95
CA ALA A 200 1.87 -12.76 -4.96
C ALA A 200 2.76 -11.50 -5.02
N LEU A 201 3.20 -10.98 -3.87
CA LEU A 201 4.12 -9.84 -3.82
C LEU A 201 5.48 -10.16 -4.46
N ARG A 202 6.03 -11.35 -4.19
CA ARG A 202 7.29 -11.81 -4.80
C ARG A 202 7.13 -12.08 -6.29
N GLU A 203 6.01 -12.67 -6.69
CA GLU A 203 5.66 -12.88 -8.09
C GLU A 203 5.56 -11.55 -8.84
N ALA A 204 4.88 -10.56 -8.26
CA ALA A 204 4.77 -9.22 -8.83
C ALA A 204 6.14 -8.56 -9.04
N GLN A 205 7.09 -8.72 -8.10
CA GLN A 205 8.46 -8.24 -8.30
C GLN A 205 9.16 -8.93 -9.48
N ALA A 206 8.99 -10.23 -9.63
CA ALA A 206 9.56 -10.97 -10.75
C ALA A 206 8.93 -10.54 -12.09
N MET A 207 7.60 -10.42 -12.12
CA MET A 207 6.84 -9.94 -13.29
C MET A 207 7.24 -8.53 -13.70
N ALA A 208 7.37 -7.60 -12.74
CA ALA A 208 7.76 -6.22 -13.03
C ALA A 208 9.13 -6.16 -13.74
N ARG A 209 10.09 -6.95 -13.30
CA ARG A 209 11.41 -7.07 -13.95
C ARG A 209 11.32 -7.76 -15.30
N GLN A 210 10.57 -8.85 -15.39
CA GLN A 210 10.44 -9.65 -16.63
C GLN A 210 9.77 -8.85 -17.75
N TYR A 211 8.68 -8.18 -17.46
CA TYR A 211 7.89 -7.45 -18.46
C TYR A 211 8.29 -5.98 -18.60
N SER A 212 9.10 -5.47 -17.66
CA SER A 212 9.50 -4.05 -17.59
C SER A 212 8.28 -3.10 -17.54
N VAL A 213 7.25 -3.45 -16.77
CA VAL A 213 6.04 -2.64 -16.59
C VAL A 213 5.63 -2.60 -15.11
N PRO A 214 4.81 -1.67 -14.69
CA PRO A 214 4.16 -1.72 -13.38
C PRO A 214 3.35 -3.02 -13.20
N VAL A 215 3.42 -3.58 -11.98
CA VAL A 215 2.59 -4.73 -11.61
C VAL A 215 1.79 -4.39 -10.38
N VAL A 216 0.47 -4.51 -10.48
CA VAL A 216 -0.46 -4.23 -9.38
C VAL A 216 -0.81 -5.52 -8.65
N VAL A 217 -0.67 -5.53 -7.34
CA VAL A 217 -1.19 -6.59 -6.47
C VAL A 217 -2.39 -6.03 -5.72
N GLU A 218 -3.58 -6.38 -6.17
CA GLU A 218 -4.83 -6.03 -5.51
C GLU A 218 -5.12 -7.03 -4.40
N VAL A 219 -5.19 -6.55 -3.16
CA VAL A 219 -5.56 -7.36 -2.00
C VAL A 219 -6.95 -6.97 -1.54
N ILE A 220 -7.88 -7.91 -1.58
CA ILE A 220 -9.28 -7.72 -1.18
C ILE A 220 -9.39 -7.79 0.33
N LEU A 221 -9.73 -6.67 0.94
CA LEU A 221 -9.80 -6.50 2.38
C LEU A 221 -11.24 -6.56 2.91
N GLU A 222 -11.39 -6.79 4.21
CA GLU A 222 -12.66 -6.50 4.89
C GLU A 222 -13.04 -5.01 4.72
N LYS A 223 -14.33 -4.73 4.51
CA LYS A 223 -14.81 -3.37 4.19
C LYS A 223 -14.57 -2.37 5.31
N VAL A 224 -14.76 -2.79 6.55
CA VAL A 224 -14.66 -1.92 7.74
C VAL A 224 -13.65 -2.51 8.72
N THR A 225 -12.54 -1.83 8.87
CA THR A 225 -11.51 -2.15 9.86
C THR A 225 -11.20 -0.93 10.72
N ASN A 226 -10.99 -1.18 12.00
CA ASN A 226 -10.33 -0.22 12.90
C ASN A 226 -8.84 -0.56 12.90
N ILE A 227 -8.02 0.38 12.41
CA ILE A 227 -6.55 0.23 12.38
C ILE A 227 -5.90 0.79 13.65
N ALA A 228 -6.69 1.26 14.59
CA ALA A 228 -6.21 1.80 15.86
C ALA A 228 -5.73 0.71 16.82
#